data_d69c5c35a9df321b81040cc2be8a5473
#
_entry.id   d69c5c35a9df321b81040cc2be8a5473
#
_cell.length_a   1.000
_cell.length_b   1.000
_cell.length_c   1.000
_cell.angle_alpha   90.00
_cell.angle_beta   90.00
_cell.angle_gamma   90.00
#
_symmetry.space_group_name_H-M   'P 1'
#
loop_
_entity.id
_entity.type
_entity.pdbx_description
1 polymer ?
#
loop_
_entity_poly.entity_id
_entity_poly.type
_entity_poly.pdbx_seq_one_letter_code
_entity_poly.pdbx_strand_id
1 'polypeptide(L)'
;MFKSKTVTGKDNRLVYLDQAMFDAMRAGNRAQLMQCLWIYEHPVDLEALRRFHHHLGGTFAGRLIQRSPLPFGRHRWIHVPGTELPMDVAAPRPRAGLSDWTDEEAARPIDPEHGPGWRLAVLPMTDGSTAVSLVASHCMADGVAGIVSVICASKGESLDFGYPPPRARTVRARLRAAREDAVATARDLPEVFRTIGAAARMLIRRRDELSAPAPVAESQGTAGSDRVVTVPAISVFVDVEQWDARARSLGGNTYSLLTGFAARLGARMERCGGTDGEVNLLLALSDRGLDDTRANAMTIGNVGVDPAGVTSDLSSTRTSIRTAIQARRQEVDESSLFLPLIPFVPRRALTRLSDAFVGAAGLPVSCSNMGELDPAFSRADGTDAEFVVMRGVDQNVIEREIVRAGGHLVLVSGRLGGKISISVVGYQPGTENTKDWLRGLATQVLGEFELTGMVI
;
A
#
# COMPACT_ATOMS: atom_id res chain seq x y z
N MET A 1 -23.32 -9.15 -9.19
CA MET A 1 -24.36 -8.14 -9.46
C MET A 1 -24.49 -7.27 -8.21
N PHE A 2 -23.61 -6.27 -8.06
CA PHE A 2 -23.68 -5.29 -6.98
C PHE A 2 -24.76 -4.28 -7.33
N LYS A 3 -25.98 -4.46 -6.81
CA LYS A 3 -27.01 -3.42 -6.91
C LYS A 3 -26.56 -2.25 -6.03
N SER A 4 -26.49 -1.05 -6.61
CA SER A 4 -26.37 0.23 -5.91
C SER A 4 -27.33 0.24 -4.72
N LYS A 5 -26.85 -0.06 -3.52
CA LYS A 5 -27.56 0.21 -2.28
C LYS A 5 -27.10 1.56 -1.79
N THR A 6 -27.90 2.58 -1.95
CA THR A 6 -27.70 3.87 -1.28
C THR A 6 -27.64 3.62 0.23
N VAL A 7 -26.45 3.72 0.80
CA VAL A 7 -26.25 3.59 2.23
C VAL A 7 -26.55 4.92 2.88
N THR A 8 -27.82 5.16 3.14
CA THR A 8 -28.31 6.37 3.82
C THR A 8 -27.84 6.37 5.28
N GLY A 9 -27.08 7.41 5.64
CA GLY A 9 -26.78 7.73 7.05
C GLY A 9 -25.48 7.18 7.62
N LYS A 10 -24.51 6.72 6.83
CA LYS A 10 -23.20 6.35 7.34
C LYS A 10 -22.42 7.57 7.84
N ASP A 11 -21.77 7.39 9.00
CA ASP A 11 -20.81 8.34 9.54
C ASP A 11 -19.67 8.54 8.50
N ASN A 12 -19.52 9.75 7.99
CA ASN A 12 -18.48 10.08 7.01
C ASN A 12 -17.15 10.47 7.68
N ARG A 13 -16.99 10.29 8.99
CA ARG A 13 -15.72 10.52 9.68
C ARG A 13 -14.70 9.44 9.31
N LEU A 14 -13.46 9.85 9.15
CA LEU A 14 -12.37 8.89 8.95
C LEU A 14 -12.30 7.94 10.16
N VAL A 15 -12.10 6.67 9.92
CA VAL A 15 -11.69 5.75 11.01
C VAL A 15 -10.31 6.15 11.51
N TYR A 16 -9.97 5.78 12.74
CA TYR A 16 -8.72 6.23 13.36
C TYR A 16 -7.46 5.86 12.57
N LEU A 17 -7.46 4.68 11.93
CA LEU A 17 -6.34 4.25 11.09
C LEU A 17 -6.18 5.16 9.85
N ASP A 18 -7.27 5.46 9.15
CA ASP A 18 -7.25 6.36 7.98
C ASP A 18 -6.79 7.76 8.37
N GLN A 19 -7.22 8.24 9.55
CA GLN A 19 -6.75 9.52 10.07
C GLN A 19 -5.26 9.47 10.43
N ALA A 20 -4.79 8.39 11.08
CA ALA A 20 -3.38 8.22 11.41
C ALA A 20 -2.50 8.29 10.17
N MET A 21 -2.87 7.57 9.11
CA MET A 21 -2.13 7.59 7.84
C MET A 21 -2.12 8.97 7.20
N PHE A 22 -3.27 9.64 7.16
CA PHE A 22 -3.37 10.99 6.61
C PHE A 22 -2.54 12.02 7.42
N ASP A 23 -2.66 11.99 8.74
CA ASP A 23 -1.92 12.92 9.61
C ASP A 23 -0.41 12.64 9.59
N ALA A 24 0.03 11.39 9.51
CA ALA A 24 1.44 11.02 9.34
C ALA A 24 1.99 11.50 7.99
N MET A 25 1.25 11.30 6.90
CA MET A 25 1.61 11.82 5.58
C MET A 25 1.80 13.33 5.61
N ARG A 26 0.86 14.08 6.25
CA ARG A 26 0.95 15.54 6.35
C ARG A 26 2.06 16.03 7.28
N ALA A 27 2.41 15.26 8.31
CA ALA A 27 3.47 15.60 9.23
C ALA A 27 4.86 15.37 8.64
N GLY A 28 5.04 14.26 7.90
CA GLY A 28 6.31 13.83 7.33
C GLY A 28 6.57 14.36 5.92
N ASN A 29 5.60 15.02 5.26
CA ASN A 29 5.64 15.36 3.83
C ASN A 29 6.01 14.16 2.93
N ARG A 30 5.66 12.95 3.37
CA ARG A 30 5.96 11.69 2.71
C ARG A 30 4.64 11.02 2.34
N ALA A 31 4.32 10.97 1.06
CA ALA A 31 3.11 10.33 0.58
C ALA A 31 3.37 8.88 0.21
N GLN A 32 2.53 8.00 0.74
CA GLN A 32 2.44 6.62 0.29
C GLN A 32 1.40 6.54 -0.82
N LEU A 33 1.80 6.03 -1.97
CA LEU A 33 0.97 5.89 -3.15
C LEU A 33 0.85 4.43 -3.55
N MET A 34 -0.25 4.13 -4.21
CA MET A 34 -0.44 2.91 -4.98
C MET A 34 -0.40 3.25 -6.45
N GLN A 35 0.31 2.48 -7.24
CA GLN A 35 0.33 2.60 -8.68
C GLN A 35 -0.08 1.28 -9.31
N CYS A 36 -1.00 1.34 -10.27
CA CYS A 36 -1.34 0.24 -11.15
C CYS A 36 -0.88 0.57 -12.56
N LEU A 37 -0.19 -0.37 -13.19
CA LEU A 37 0.31 -0.24 -14.55
C LEU A 37 -0.32 -1.35 -15.40
N TRP A 38 -0.96 -0.96 -16.49
CA TRP A 38 -1.42 -1.84 -17.57
C TRP A 38 -0.50 -1.66 -18.78
N ILE A 39 -0.09 -2.74 -19.40
CA ILE A 39 0.71 -2.72 -20.63
C ILE A 39 -0.07 -3.52 -21.68
N TYR A 40 -0.46 -2.83 -22.73
CA TYR A 40 -1.16 -3.36 -23.89
C TYR A 40 -0.19 -3.48 -25.04
N GLU A 41 -0.17 -4.63 -25.71
CA GLU A 41 0.66 -4.84 -26.92
C GLU A 41 -0.01 -4.26 -28.18
N HIS A 42 -0.94 -3.35 -27.99
CA HIS A 42 -1.70 -2.65 -29.02
C HIS A 42 -2.04 -1.21 -28.59
N PRO A 43 -2.45 -0.33 -29.52
CA PRO A 43 -3.00 0.97 -29.17
C PRO A 43 -4.31 0.84 -28.39
N VAL A 44 -4.48 1.61 -27.31
CA VAL A 44 -5.69 1.62 -26.48
C VAL A 44 -6.80 2.46 -27.06
N ASP A 45 -8.06 2.14 -26.74
CA ASP A 45 -9.21 3.00 -27.02
C ASP A 45 -9.26 4.15 -25.99
N LEU A 46 -8.85 5.34 -26.42
CA LEU A 46 -8.84 6.53 -25.57
C LEU A 46 -10.24 6.95 -25.11
N GLU A 47 -11.30 6.68 -25.89
CA GLU A 47 -12.69 7.00 -25.48
C GLU A 47 -13.15 6.03 -24.39
N ALA A 48 -12.81 4.76 -24.47
CA ALA A 48 -13.08 3.80 -23.42
C ALA A 48 -12.30 4.15 -22.14
N LEU A 49 -11.02 4.55 -22.25
CA LEU A 49 -10.24 5.03 -21.11
C LEU A 49 -10.86 6.30 -20.48
N ARG A 50 -11.42 7.23 -21.26
CA ARG A 50 -12.14 8.39 -20.71
C ARG A 50 -13.38 7.97 -19.93
N ARG A 51 -14.13 6.98 -20.43
CA ARG A 51 -15.28 6.42 -19.70
C ARG A 51 -14.82 5.74 -18.39
N PHE A 52 -13.79 4.93 -18.45
CA PHE A 52 -13.17 4.33 -17.27
C PHE A 52 -12.75 5.38 -16.24
N HIS A 53 -12.04 6.42 -16.69
CA HIS A 53 -11.60 7.55 -15.87
C HIS A 53 -12.78 8.24 -15.19
N HIS A 54 -13.85 8.51 -15.92
CA HIS A 54 -15.08 9.09 -15.36
C HIS A 54 -15.70 8.20 -14.29
N HIS A 55 -15.85 6.89 -14.56
CA HIS A 55 -16.41 5.95 -13.59
C HIS A 55 -15.53 5.77 -12.36
N LEU A 56 -14.22 5.84 -12.52
CA LEU A 56 -13.27 5.77 -11.40
C LEU A 56 -13.49 6.90 -10.39
N GLY A 57 -13.87 8.10 -10.87
CA GLY A 57 -14.28 9.23 -10.03
C GLY A 57 -15.55 8.95 -9.19
N GLY A 58 -16.37 7.96 -9.55
CA GLY A 58 -17.50 7.47 -8.78
C GLY A 58 -17.18 6.33 -7.79
N THR A 59 -15.91 6.10 -7.47
CA THR A 59 -15.46 5.02 -6.57
C THR A 59 -14.72 5.56 -5.34
N PHE A 60 -13.93 4.70 -4.64
CA PHE A 60 -13.03 5.16 -3.55
C PHE A 60 -12.07 6.27 -4.01
N ALA A 61 -11.69 6.30 -5.29
CA ALA A 61 -10.81 7.31 -5.84
C ALA A 61 -11.42 8.72 -5.84
N GLY A 62 -12.74 8.84 -6.05
CA GLY A 62 -13.43 10.14 -6.19
C GLY A 62 -13.72 10.87 -4.89
N ARG A 63 -13.38 10.32 -3.74
CA ARG A 63 -13.56 10.98 -2.44
C ARG A 63 -12.31 11.79 -2.06
N LEU A 64 -12.49 12.80 -1.23
CA LEU A 64 -11.42 13.60 -0.66
C LEU A 64 -11.58 13.68 0.86
N ILE A 65 -10.51 14.10 1.54
CA ILE A 65 -10.48 14.27 2.98
C ILE A 65 -10.69 15.75 3.31
N GLN A 66 -11.76 16.07 4.02
CA GLN A 66 -11.96 17.40 4.59
C GLN A 66 -11.54 17.42 6.06
N ARG A 67 -10.58 18.29 6.38
CA ARG A 67 -10.09 18.43 7.76
C ARG A 67 -11.16 18.99 8.68
N SER A 68 -11.16 18.49 9.92
CA SER A 68 -11.88 19.13 11.02
C SER A 68 -11.28 20.50 11.32
N PRO A 69 -12.11 21.51 11.62
CA PRO A 69 -11.61 22.80 12.11
C PRO A 69 -11.01 22.71 13.52
N LEU A 70 -11.26 21.64 14.25
CA LEU A 70 -10.70 21.36 15.57
C LEU A 70 -9.39 20.57 15.44
N PRO A 71 -8.34 20.91 16.20
CA PRO A 71 -7.03 20.23 16.11
C PRO A 71 -7.08 18.75 16.52
N PHE A 72 -8.06 18.38 17.32
CA PHE A 72 -8.30 17.02 17.82
C PHE A 72 -9.55 16.37 17.21
N GLY A 73 -10.20 17.04 16.27
CA GLY A 73 -11.40 16.52 15.59
C GLY A 73 -11.07 15.50 14.51
N ARG A 74 -11.91 14.47 14.39
CA ARG A 74 -11.78 13.51 13.31
C ARG A 74 -12.13 14.17 12.00
N HIS A 75 -11.31 13.91 10.97
CA HIS A 75 -11.52 14.36 9.59
C HIS A 75 -12.68 13.62 8.94
N ARG A 76 -13.12 14.07 7.77
CA ARG A 76 -14.32 13.54 7.11
C ARG A 76 -14.07 13.26 5.65
N TRP A 77 -14.71 12.22 5.15
CA TRP A 77 -14.85 12.00 3.73
C TRP A 77 -15.85 12.98 3.13
N ILE A 78 -15.52 13.53 1.99
CA ILE A 78 -16.38 14.35 1.15
C ILE A 78 -16.37 13.81 -0.28
N HIS A 79 -17.44 14.06 -1.01
CA HIS A 79 -17.50 13.79 -2.43
C HIS A 79 -17.44 15.11 -3.19
N VAL A 80 -16.57 15.19 -4.20
CA VAL A 80 -16.42 16.38 -5.05
C VAL A 80 -16.74 15.98 -6.47
N PRO A 81 -18.03 16.06 -6.88
CA PRO A 81 -18.41 15.71 -8.24
C PRO A 81 -17.78 16.69 -9.25
N GLY A 82 -17.42 16.18 -10.42
CA GLY A 82 -16.96 17.00 -11.54
C GLY A 82 -15.53 17.56 -11.44
N THR A 83 -14.71 17.14 -10.46
CA THR A 83 -13.27 17.38 -10.51
C THR A 83 -12.61 16.31 -11.37
N GLU A 84 -13.10 16.16 -12.59
CA GLU A 84 -12.44 15.31 -13.57
C GLU A 84 -11.10 15.96 -13.92
N LEU A 85 -10.03 15.42 -13.35
CA LEU A 85 -8.69 15.76 -13.82
C LEU A 85 -8.56 15.23 -15.25
N PRO A 86 -7.99 16.02 -16.15
CA PRO A 86 -7.76 15.53 -17.51
C PRO A 86 -6.87 14.28 -17.44
N MET A 87 -7.23 13.26 -18.20
CA MET A 87 -6.35 12.13 -18.45
C MET A 87 -5.13 12.63 -19.23
N ASP A 88 -3.93 12.38 -18.71
CA ASP A 88 -2.70 12.82 -19.35
C ASP A 88 -2.29 11.81 -20.43
N VAL A 89 -2.06 12.28 -21.66
CA VAL A 89 -1.49 11.46 -22.73
C VAL A 89 -0.10 11.98 -23.04
N ALA A 90 0.92 11.16 -22.75
CA ALA A 90 2.32 11.51 -22.96
C ALA A 90 2.70 11.47 -24.45
N ALA A 91 3.77 12.18 -24.81
CA ALA A 91 4.39 11.98 -26.11
C ALA A 91 4.94 10.55 -26.25
N PRO A 92 4.85 9.93 -27.44
CA PRO A 92 5.34 8.58 -27.66
C PRO A 92 6.82 8.41 -27.26
N ARG A 93 7.14 7.29 -26.59
CA ARG A 93 8.50 6.92 -26.18
C ARG A 93 8.84 5.50 -26.63
N PRO A 94 10.13 5.15 -26.80
CA PRO A 94 10.55 3.76 -26.93
C PRO A 94 10.14 2.94 -25.68
N ARG A 95 9.84 1.64 -25.88
CA ARG A 95 9.47 0.72 -24.78
C ARG A 95 10.52 0.68 -23.66
N ALA A 96 11.80 0.85 -23.99
CA ALA A 96 12.86 0.96 -22.98
C ALA A 96 12.67 2.13 -21.99
N GLY A 97 11.92 3.18 -22.35
CA GLY A 97 11.59 4.30 -21.49
C GLY A 97 10.37 4.07 -20.58
N LEU A 98 9.70 2.91 -20.66
CA LEU A 98 8.51 2.60 -19.89
C LEU A 98 8.75 2.68 -18.38
N SER A 99 9.81 2.07 -17.89
CA SER A 99 10.13 2.03 -16.47
C SER A 99 10.40 3.43 -15.89
N ASP A 100 11.07 4.29 -16.63
CA ASP A 100 11.36 5.68 -16.21
C ASP A 100 10.09 6.52 -16.24
N TRP A 101 9.28 6.41 -17.29
CA TRP A 101 7.97 7.08 -17.34
C TRP A 101 7.06 6.66 -16.18
N THR A 102 7.07 5.40 -15.80
CA THR A 102 6.28 4.89 -14.68
C THR A 102 6.69 5.57 -13.36
N ASP A 103 7.99 5.82 -13.16
CA ASP A 103 8.51 6.54 -11.99
C ASP A 103 8.19 8.05 -12.07
N GLU A 104 8.30 8.65 -13.26
CA GLU A 104 7.90 10.05 -13.48
C GLU A 104 6.43 10.27 -13.11
N GLU A 105 5.52 9.38 -13.51
CA GLU A 105 4.10 9.49 -13.14
C GLU A 105 3.88 9.31 -11.63
N ALA A 106 4.61 8.39 -10.99
CA ALA A 106 4.55 8.21 -9.55
C ALA A 106 5.12 9.40 -8.77
N ALA A 107 6.03 10.17 -9.33
CA ALA A 107 6.60 11.36 -8.71
C ALA A 107 5.69 12.61 -8.79
N ARG A 108 4.64 12.58 -9.62
CA ARG A 108 3.73 13.73 -9.77
C ARG A 108 2.90 13.94 -8.51
N PRO A 109 2.59 15.20 -8.15
CA PRO A 109 1.87 15.53 -6.92
C PRO A 109 0.49 14.86 -6.84
N ILE A 110 0.21 14.24 -5.70
CA ILE A 110 -1.08 13.66 -5.30
C ILE A 110 -1.46 14.24 -3.95
N ASP A 111 -2.67 14.79 -3.84
CA ASP A 111 -3.16 15.41 -2.61
C ASP A 111 -4.58 14.93 -2.26
N PRO A 112 -4.75 14.07 -1.25
CA PRO A 112 -6.07 13.56 -0.85
C PRO A 112 -6.96 14.60 -0.15
N GLU A 113 -6.46 15.79 0.16
CA GLU A 113 -7.21 16.89 0.80
C GLU A 113 -7.71 17.93 -0.21
N HIS A 114 -6.84 18.34 -1.13
CA HIS A 114 -7.14 19.44 -2.06
C HIS A 114 -7.33 18.92 -3.50
N GLY A 115 -7.00 17.66 -3.75
CA GLY A 115 -6.98 17.06 -5.08
C GLY A 115 -5.76 17.47 -5.92
N PRO A 116 -5.39 16.66 -6.89
CA PRO A 116 -5.98 15.37 -7.20
C PRO A 116 -5.59 14.29 -6.19
N GLY A 117 -6.55 13.45 -5.79
CA GLY A 117 -6.28 12.26 -4.96
C GLY A 117 -5.71 11.10 -5.77
N TRP A 118 -5.82 11.16 -7.10
CA TRP A 118 -5.35 10.16 -8.06
C TRP A 118 -5.13 10.78 -9.44
N ARG A 119 -4.39 10.08 -10.31
CA ARG A 119 -4.10 10.47 -11.70
C ARG A 119 -4.13 9.25 -12.61
N LEU A 120 -4.62 9.42 -13.84
CA LEU A 120 -4.52 8.44 -14.92
C LEU A 120 -3.70 9.04 -16.05
N ALA A 121 -2.69 8.32 -16.51
CA ALA A 121 -1.81 8.73 -17.61
C ALA A 121 -1.66 7.60 -18.62
N VAL A 122 -1.44 7.97 -19.87
CA VAL A 122 -1.28 7.06 -21.01
C VAL A 122 0.05 7.36 -21.69
N LEU A 123 0.83 6.33 -21.94
CA LEU A 123 2.06 6.38 -22.74
C LEU A 123 1.90 5.55 -24.00
N PRO A 124 1.68 6.14 -25.18
CA PRO A 124 1.87 5.45 -26.44
C PRO A 124 3.34 5.08 -26.60
N MET A 125 3.64 3.86 -27.04
CA MET A 125 5.02 3.45 -27.32
C MET A 125 5.28 3.36 -28.82
N THR A 126 6.54 3.58 -29.22
CA THR A 126 6.91 3.66 -30.65
C THR A 126 6.82 2.33 -31.39
N ASP A 127 6.69 1.22 -30.67
CA ASP A 127 6.44 -0.12 -31.21
C ASP A 127 4.95 -0.44 -31.44
N GLY A 128 4.05 0.53 -31.17
CA GLY A 128 2.61 0.39 -31.29
C GLY A 128 1.90 -0.11 -30.03
N SER A 129 2.65 -0.50 -29.00
CA SER A 129 2.10 -0.84 -27.68
C SER A 129 1.73 0.40 -26.89
N THR A 130 0.99 0.24 -25.78
CA THR A 130 0.57 1.35 -24.92
C THR A 130 0.67 0.97 -23.46
N ALA A 131 1.12 1.89 -22.63
CA ALA A 131 1.06 1.74 -21.18
C ALA A 131 0.03 2.73 -20.56
N VAL A 132 -0.70 2.28 -19.57
CA VAL A 132 -1.64 3.10 -18.77
C VAL A 132 -1.22 3.03 -17.32
N SER A 133 -1.06 4.18 -16.67
CA SER A 133 -0.65 4.29 -15.27
C SER A 133 -1.75 4.97 -14.46
N LEU A 134 -2.24 4.30 -13.43
CA LEU A 134 -3.11 4.88 -12.39
C LEU A 134 -2.31 5.03 -11.11
N VAL A 135 -2.16 6.25 -10.63
CA VAL A 135 -1.51 6.56 -9.35
C VAL A 135 -2.55 7.13 -8.39
N ALA A 136 -2.64 6.60 -7.18
CA ALA A 136 -3.59 7.05 -6.17
C ALA A 136 -2.95 7.10 -4.78
N SER A 137 -3.42 8.02 -3.91
CA SER A 137 -2.99 8.09 -2.52
C SER A 137 -3.47 6.88 -1.72
N HIS A 138 -2.57 6.22 -0.98
CA HIS A 138 -2.92 5.12 -0.08
C HIS A 138 -3.78 5.57 1.11
N CYS A 139 -3.82 6.88 1.40
CA CYS A 139 -4.76 7.43 2.38
C CYS A 139 -6.23 7.31 1.94
N MET A 140 -6.50 7.07 0.64
CA MET A 140 -7.86 7.02 0.09
C MET A 140 -8.37 5.60 -0.11
N ALA A 141 -7.48 4.64 -0.30
CA ALA A 141 -7.81 3.24 -0.52
C ALA A 141 -6.62 2.35 -0.15
N ASP A 142 -6.86 1.15 0.36
CA ASP A 142 -5.88 0.07 0.37
C ASP A 142 -5.90 -0.70 -0.96
N GLY A 143 -5.04 -1.71 -1.09
CA GLY A 143 -4.95 -2.50 -2.31
C GLY A 143 -6.30 -3.10 -2.74
N VAL A 144 -7.09 -3.63 -1.80
CA VAL A 144 -8.40 -4.24 -2.10
C VAL A 144 -9.42 -3.18 -2.51
N ALA A 145 -9.49 -2.03 -1.83
CA ALA A 145 -10.37 -0.93 -2.22
C ALA A 145 -9.98 -0.35 -3.59
N GLY A 146 -8.68 -0.29 -3.89
CA GLY A 146 -8.17 0.11 -5.20
C GLY A 146 -8.59 -0.89 -6.30
N ILE A 147 -8.45 -2.19 -6.06
CA ILE A 147 -8.90 -3.25 -6.98
C ILE A 147 -10.41 -3.15 -7.23
N VAL A 148 -11.22 -3.01 -6.18
CA VAL A 148 -12.68 -2.84 -6.30
C VAL A 148 -13.00 -1.59 -7.12
N SER A 149 -12.28 -0.48 -6.91
CA SER A 149 -12.48 0.77 -7.68
C SER A 149 -12.23 0.57 -9.18
N VAL A 150 -11.14 -0.10 -9.53
CA VAL A 150 -10.80 -0.41 -10.93
C VAL A 150 -11.84 -1.34 -11.56
N ILE A 151 -12.23 -2.41 -10.86
CA ILE A 151 -13.23 -3.37 -11.37
C ILE A 151 -14.59 -2.67 -11.61
N CYS A 152 -15.06 -1.86 -10.67
CA CYS A 152 -16.28 -1.09 -10.83
C CYS A 152 -16.20 -0.13 -12.03
N ALA A 153 -15.10 0.63 -12.13
CA ALA A 153 -14.89 1.56 -13.23
C ALA A 153 -14.84 0.85 -14.59
N SER A 154 -14.18 -0.30 -14.70
CA SER A 154 -14.12 -1.12 -15.92
C SER A 154 -15.48 -1.70 -16.31
N LYS A 155 -16.36 -1.96 -15.34
CA LYS A 155 -17.74 -2.42 -15.57
C LYS A 155 -18.74 -1.28 -15.77
N GLY A 156 -18.31 -0.01 -15.74
CA GLY A 156 -19.18 1.15 -15.82
C GLY A 156 -20.05 1.35 -14.57
N GLU A 157 -19.63 0.82 -13.42
CA GLU A 157 -20.32 0.90 -12.15
C GLU A 157 -19.72 1.99 -11.26
N SER A 158 -20.52 2.56 -10.37
CA SER A 158 -20.10 3.55 -9.37
C SER A 158 -20.47 3.08 -7.98
N LEU A 159 -19.68 3.51 -6.97
CA LEU A 159 -19.92 3.25 -5.56
C LEU A 159 -20.49 4.52 -4.93
N ASP A 160 -21.78 4.53 -4.64
CA ASP A 160 -22.40 5.66 -3.94
C ASP A 160 -22.19 5.51 -2.42
N PHE A 161 -21.31 6.32 -1.88
CA PHE A 161 -21.04 6.36 -0.43
C PHE A 161 -22.00 7.29 0.32
N GLY A 162 -22.81 8.10 -0.37
CA GLY A 162 -23.67 9.11 0.24
C GLY A 162 -22.89 10.22 0.97
N TYR A 163 -21.62 10.46 0.61
CA TYR A 163 -20.82 11.48 1.27
C TYR A 163 -21.24 12.89 0.83
N PRO A 164 -21.23 13.87 1.77
CA PRO A 164 -21.64 15.23 1.48
C PRO A 164 -20.59 15.94 0.61
N PRO A 165 -21.01 17.01 -0.10
CA PRO A 165 -20.09 17.91 -0.77
C PRO A 165 -19.22 18.66 0.26
N PRO A 166 -18.13 19.33 -0.21
CA PRO A 166 -17.29 20.14 0.65
C PRO A 166 -18.11 21.19 1.42
N ARG A 167 -17.78 21.37 2.70
CA ARG A 167 -18.40 22.41 3.52
C ARG A 167 -18.03 23.81 3.02
N ALA A 168 -18.99 24.74 3.05
CA ALA A 168 -18.73 26.11 2.70
C ALA A 168 -17.61 26.72 3.58
N ARG A 169 -16.76 27.56 2.99
CA ARG A 169 -15.62 28.17 3.67
C ARG A 169 -15.98 29.41 4.52
N THR A 170 -17.28 29.69 4.74
CA THR A 170 -17.71 30.84 5.54
C THR A 170 -17.44 30.64 7.02
N VAL A 171 -17.28 31.73 7.79
CA VAL A 171 -17.05 31.67 9.25
C VAL A 171 -18.19 30.94 9.96
N ARG A 172 -19.44 31.19 9.55
CA ARG A 172 -20.63 30.50 10.11
C ARG A 172 -20.57 28.99 9.87
N ALA A 173 -20.19 28.54 8.68
CA ALA A 173 -20.05 27.12 8.35
C ALA A 173 -18.92 26.47 9.15
N ARG A 174 -17.79 27.18 9.36
CA ARG A 174 -16.67 26.72 10.19
C ARG A 174 -17.09 26.57 11.67
N LEU A 175 -17.81 27.53 12.23
CA LEU A 175 -18.29 27.47 13.63
C LEU A 175 -19.29 26.32 13.80
N ARG A 176 -20.21 26.14 12.85
CA ARG A 176 -21.12 25.00 12.85
C ARG A 176 -20.37 23.66 12.80
N ALA A 177 -19.40 23.55 11.90
CA ALA A 177 -18.55 22.38 11.78
C ALA A 177 -17.77 22.10 13.07
N ALA A 178 -17.19 23.15 13.68
CA ALA A 178 -16.47 23.00 14.95
C ALA A 178 -17.38 22.51 16.07
N ARG A 179 -18.62 23.01 16.15
CA ARG A 179 -19.60 22.54 17.14
C ARG A 179 -19.98 21.07 16.89
N GLU A 180 -20.25 20.69 15.65
CA GLU A 180 -20.58 19.30 15.28
C GLU A 180 -19.43 18.37 15.64
N ASP A 181 -18.19 18.76 15.33
CA ASP A 181 -17.00 17.96 15.61
C ASP A 181 -16.69 17.92 17.12
N ALA A 182 -16.95 19.01 17.87
CA ALA A 182 -16.82 19.00 19.35
C ALA A 182 -17.79 18.02 20.00
N VAL A 183 -19.07 18.01 19.56
CA VAL A 183 -20.06 17.05 20.05
C VAL A 183 -19.67 15.61 19.69
N ALA A 184 -19.18 15.40 18.47
CA ALA A 184 -18.73 14.08 18.04
C ALA A 184 -17.52 13.61 18.85
N THR A 185 -16.51 14.48 19.06
CA THR A 185 -15.34 14.18 19.90
C THR A 185 -15.75 13.88 21.35
N ALA A 186 -16.70 14.63 21.92
CA ALA A 186 -17.20 14.36 23.27
C ALA A 186 -17.85 12.95 23.37
N ARG A 187 -18.48 12.47 22.31
CA ARG A 187 -19.03 11.10 22.26
C ARG A 187 -17.92 10.03 22.15
N ASP A 188 -16.80 10.37 21.56
CA ASP A 188 -15.65 9.46 21.43
C ASP A 188 -14.80 9.40 22.73
N LEU A 189 -14.91 10.40 23.66
CA LEU A 189 -14.13 10.47 24.90
C LEU A 189 -14.18 9.21 25.78
N PRO A 190 -15.33 8.54 25.99
CA PRO A 190 -15.37 7.30 26.79
C PRO A 190 -14.47 6.20 26.23
N GLU A 191 -14.35 6.10 24.90
CA GLU A 191 -13.44 5.16 24.23
C GLU A 191 -11.98 5.57 24.45
N VAL A 192 -11.67 6.86 24.29
CA VAL A 192 -10.34 7.43 24.54
C VAL A 192 -9.88 7.15 25.99
N PHE A 193 -10.73 7.38 26.99
CA PHE A 193 -10.40 7.09 28.40
C PHE A 193 -10.19 5.59 28.66
N ARG A 194 -11.00 4.72 28.04
CA ARG A 194 -10.79 3.27 28.12
C ARG A 194 -9.44 2.87 27.53
N THR A 195 -9.09 3.48 26.41
CA THR A 195 -7.78 3.27 25.73
C THR A 195 -6.62 3.73 26.60
N ILE A 196 -6.69 4.91 27.22
CA ILE A 196 -5.68 5.41 28.17
C ILE A 196 -5.51 4.42 29.34
N GLY A 197 -6.61 3.94 29.90
CA GLY A 197 -6.57 2.96 30.97
C GLY A 197 -5.98 1.60 30.55
N ALA A 198 -6.22 1.16 29.33
CA ALA A 198 -5.63 -0.04 28.76
C ALA A 198 -4.12 0.15 28.52
N ALA A 199 -3.72 1.29 27.95
CA ALA A 199 -2.33 1.65 27.72
C ALA A 199 -1.53 1.71 29.05
N ALA A 200 -2.08 2.36 30.07
CA ALA A 200 -1.45 2.43 31.39
C ALA A 200 -1.25 1.03 31.99
N ARG A 201 -2.26 0.17 31.91
CA ARG A 201 -2.15 -1.22 32.40
C ARG A 201 -1.11 -2.03 31.64
N MET A 202 -1.01 -1.86 30.31
CA MET A 202 -0.02 -2.51 29.48
C MET A 202 1.40 -2.04 29.83
N LEU A 203 1.62 -0.73 30.00
CA LEU A 203 2.90 -0.17 30.42
C LEU A 203 3.34 -0.69 31.80
N ILE A 204 2.39 -0.81 32.75
CA ILE A 204 2.68 -1.37 34.07
C ILE A 204 3.08 -2.86 33.96
N ARG A 205 2.39 -3.64 33.14
CA ARG A 205 2.70 -5.07 32.93
C ARG A 205 4.03 -5.30 32.23
N ARG A 206 4.39 -4.43 31.29
CA ARG A 206 5.65 -4.52 30.53
C ARG A 206 6.80 -3.70 31.15
N ARG A 207 6.62 -3.16 32.35
CA ARG A 207 7.62 -2.30 32.99
C ARG A 207 8.98 -2.99 33.11
N ASP A 208 8.98 -4.28 33.41
CA ASP A 208 10.22 -5.07 33.58
C ASP A 208 10.87 -5.35 32.21
N GLU A 209 10.07 -5.57 31.16
CA GLU A 209 10.56 -5.74 29.77
C GLU A 209 11.08 -4.41 29.19
N LEU A 210 10.42 -3.29 29.50
CA LEU A 210 10.83 -1.94 29.04
C LEU A 210 12.05 -1.40 29.85
N SER A 211 12.35 -1.99 31.00
CA SER A 211 13.53 -1.66 31.81
C SER A 211 14.78 -2.41 31.36
N ALA A 212 14.64 -3.46 30.55
CA ALA A 212 15.76 -4.08 29.85
C ALA A 212 16.27 -3.09 28.78
N PRO A 213 17.59 -2.82 28.73
CA PRO A 213 18.12 -2.01 27.64
C PRO A 213 17.71 -2.66 26.33
N ALA A 214 16.88 -1.95 25.52
CA ALA A 214 16.62 -2.37 24.17
C ALA A 214 17.98 -2.67 23.50
N PRO A 215 18.13 -3.78 22.76
CA PRO A 215 19.32 -3.97 21.97
C PRO A 215 19.40 -2.72 21.08
N VAL A 216 20.35 -1.87 21.40
CA VAL A 216 20.69 -0.72 20.58
C VAL A 216 21.13 -1.38 19.29
N ALA A 217 20.26 -1.42 18.27
CA ALA A 217 20.73 -1.62 16.93
C ALA A 217 21.81 -0.54 16.78
N GLU A 218 23.06 -0.96 16.71
CA GLU A 218 24.18 -0.07 16.52
C GLU A 218 23.76 0.83 15.36
N SER A 219 23.56 2.10 15.66
CA SER A 219 23.27 3.10 14.66
C SER A 219 24.48 3.08 13.74
N GLN A 220 24.38 2.30 12.68
CA GLN A 220 25.34 2.39 11.60
C GLN A 220 25.32 3.86 11.20
N GLY A 221 26.39 4.51 11.46
CA GLY A 221 26.76 5.90 11.44
C GLY A 221 25.80 6.84 10.69
N THR A 222 25.93 8.11 10.97
CA THR A 222 25.27 9.28 10.32
C THR A 222 25.44 9.32 8.79
N ALA A 223 25.47 8.18 8.11
CA ALA A 223 25.57 8.02 6.68
C ALA A 223 24.18 8.24 6.05
N GLY A 224 24.12 9.13 5.10
CA GLY A 224 22.90 9.53 4.36
C GLY A 224 22.75 11.04 4.38
N SER A 225 22.41 11.58 3.23
CA SER A 225 22.18 13.01 3.02
C SER A 225 20.70 13.36 3.18
N ASP A 226 20.39 14.66 3.29
CA ASP A 226 19.01 15.18 3.22
C ASP A 226 18.44 15.21 1.78
N ARG A 227 19.11 14.51 0.87
CA ARG A 227 18.69 14.36 -0.52
C ARG A 227 17.43 13.50 -0.61
N VAL A 228 16.48 13.92 -1.44
CA VAL A 228 15.36 13.06 -1.84
C VAL A 228 15.88 12.00 -2.82
N VAL A 229 15.54 10.74 -2.57
CA VAL A 229 15.91 9.60 -3.42
C VAL A 229 14.67 8.93 -3.98
N THR A 230 14.80 8.40 -5.20
CA THR A 230 13.81 7.50 -5.78
C THR A 230 14.22 6.08 -5.43
N VAL A 231 13.33 5.35 -4.75
CA VAL A 231 13.56 3.95 -4.42
C VAL A 231 13.38 3.11 -5.68
N PRO A 232 14.37 2.31 -6.10
CA PRO A 232 14.23 1.44 -7.27
C PRO A 232 13.03 0.52 -7.19
N ALA A 233 12.29 0.44 -8.29
CA ALA A 233 11.14 -0.43 -8.43
C ALA A 233 11.18 -1.18 -9.77
N ILE A 234 10.90 -2.47 -9.74
CA ILE A 234 10.84 -3.35 -10.90
C ILE A 234 9.55 -4.16 -10.89
N SER A 235 9.21 -4.73 -12.03
CA SER A 235 8.06 -5.62 -12.20
C SER A 235 8.52 -6.96 -12.75
N VAL A 236 8.08 -8.04 -12.12
CA VAL A 236 8.37 -9.42 -12.50
C VAL A 236 7.07 -10.08 -12.93
N PHE A 237 7.08 -10.76 -14.08
CA PHE A 237 5.95 -11.53 -14.60
C PHE A 237 6.39 -12.96 -14.86
N VAL A 238 5.68 -13.92 -14.25
CA VAL A 238 5.93 -15.35 -14.38
C VAL A 238 4.63 -16.01 -14.84
N ASP A 239 4.75 -17.02 -15.71
CA ASP A 239 3.59 -17.85 -16.09
C ASP A 239 2.99 -18.53 -14.87
N VAL A 240 1.64 -18.50 -14.76
CA VAL A 240 0.94 -19.02 -13.58
C VAL A 240 1.06 -20.55 -13.44
N GLU A 241 1.14 -21.28 -14.57
CA GLU A 241 1.25 -22.73 -14.53
C GLU A 241 2.65 -23.13 -14.05
N GLN A 242 3.69 -22.44 -14.54
CA GLN A 242 5.07 -22.62 -14.08
C GLN A 242 5.19 -22.32 -12.59
N TRP A 243 4.64 -21.19 -12.14
CA TRP A 243 4.64 -20.79 -10.72
C TRP A 243 3.96 -21.81 -9.83
N ASP A 244 2.75 -22.23 -10.19
CA ASP A 244 1.97 -23.17 -9.40
C ASP A 244 2.57 -24.59 -9.42
N ALA A 245 3.15 -25.02 -10.53
CA ALA A 245 3.87 -26.30 -10.61
C ALA A 245 5.08 -26.30 -9.67
N ARG A 246 5.87 -25.20 -9.68
CA ARG A 246 7.02 -25.07 -8.78
C ARG A 246 6.59 -25.00 -7.32
N ALA A 247 5.56 -24.23 -6.98
CA ALA A 247 5.02 -24.17 -5.62
C ALA A 247 4.62 -25.56 -5.10
N ARG A 248 3.93 -26.35 -5.93
CA ARG A 248 3.52 -27.72 -5.57
C ARG A 248 4.72 -28.68 -5.42
N SER A 249 5.71 -28.61 -6.31
CA SER A 249 6.90 -29.45 -6.21
C SER A 249 7.70 -29.24 -4.92
N LEU A 250 7.60 -28.04 -4.33
CA LEU A 250 8.21 -27.68 -3.05
C LEU A 250 7.27 -27.90 -1.85
N GLY A 251 6.14 -28.61 -2.00
CA GLY A 251 5.18 -28.84 -0.90
C GLY A 251 4.38 -27.60 -0.47
N GLY A 252 4.47 -26.52 -1.24
CA GLY A 252 3.85 -25.23 -0.97
C GLY A 252 2.58 -24.94 -1.79
N ASN A 253 2.25 -23.68 -1.85
CA ASN A 253 1.24 -23.08 -2.70
C ASN A 253 1.74 -21.71 -3.21
N THR A 254 0.96 -21.04 -4.08
CA THR A 254 1.30 -19.73 -4.65
C THR A 254 1.76 -18.72 -3.59
N TYR A 255 1.08 -18.65 -2.42
CA TYR A 255 1.44 -17.68 -1.38
C TYR A 255 2.74 -18.06 -0.67
N SER A 256 2.95 -19.33 -0.35
CA SER A 256 4.21 -19.77 0.27
C SER A 256 5.41 -19.61 -0.66
N LEU A 257 5.23 -19.79 -1.98
CA LEU A 257 6.30 -19.53 -2.95
C LEU A 257 6.62 -18.03 -3.05
N LEU A 258 5.60 -17.15 -3.08
CA LEU A 258 5.81 -15.70 -3.02
C LEU A 258 6.56 -15.29 -1.73
N THR A 259 6.17 -15.88 -0.60
CA THR A 259 6.80 -15.63 0.70
C THR A 259 8.24 -16.13 0.72
N GLY A 260 8.52 -17.30 0.15
CA GLY A 260 9.88 -17.82 -0.03
C GLY A 260 10.74 -16.94 -0.95
N PHE A 261 10.18 -16.48 -2.07
CA PHE A 261 10.83 -15.54 -2.98
C PHE A 261 11.19 -14.22 -2.26
N ALA A 262 10.26 -13.68 -1.46
CA ALA A 262 10.48 -12.47 -0.67
C ALA A 262 11.58 -12.68 0.41
N ALA A 263 11.59 -13.85 1.07
CA ALA A 263 12.62 -14.19 2.06
C ALA A 263 14.01 -14.32 1.42
N ARG A 264 14.12 -14.95 0.24
CA ARG A 264 15.40 -15.04 -0.49
C ARG A 264 15.91 -13.67 -0.92
N LEU A 265 15.05 -12.80 -1.45
CA LEU A 265 15.40 -11.41 -1.76
C LEU A 265 15.85 -10.67 -0.50
N GLY A 266 15.11 -10.81 0.60
CA GLY A 266 15.45 -10.22 1.88
C GLY A 266 16.85 -10.64 2.36
N ALA A 267 17.15 -11.94 2.31
CA ALA A 267 18.45 -12.46 2.69
C ALA A 267 19.59 -11.89 1.82
N ARG A 268 19.38 -11.79 0.50
CA ARG A 268 20.38 -11.20 -0.41
C ARG A 268 20.55 -9.69 -0.22
N MET A 269 19.60 -9.02 0.37
CA MET A 269 19.66 -7.62 0.80
C MET A 269 20.04 -7.48 2.28
N GLU A 270 20.64 -8.50 2.89
CA GLU A 270 21.12 -8.51 4.28
C GLU A 270 20.04 -8.19 5.32
N ARG A 271 18.78 -8.56 5.04
CA ARG A 271 17.63 -8.32 5.93
C ARG A 271 17.32 -9.50 6.85
N CYS A 272 18.32 -10.26 7.23
CA CYS A 272 18.20 -11.30 8.24
C CYS A 272 18.34 -10.65 9.63
N GLY A 273 17.23 -10.55 10.35
CA GLY A 273 17.18 -9.88 11.66
C GLY A 273 16.66 -10.78 12.79
N GLY A 274 16.25 -12.02 12.48
CA GLY A 274 15.80 -13.01 13.47
C GLY A 274 16.94 -13.64 14.24
N THR A 275 16.60 -14.27 15.38
CA THR A 275 17.57 -14.97 16.27
C THR A 275 18.31 -16.11 15.57
N ASP A 276 17.76 -16.66 14.50
CA ASP A 276 18.29 -17.84 13.79
C ASP A 276 18.59 -17.55 12.30
N GLY A 277 18.84 -16.28 11.93
CA GLY A 277 19.09 -15.91 10.54
C GLY A 277 17.84 -15.84 9.66
N GLU A 278 16.66 -15.90 10.26
CA GLU A 278 15.38 -15.76 9.57
C GLU A 278 15.16 -14.35 9.02
N VAL A 279 14.42 -14.28 7.92
CA VAL A 279 13.85 -13.04 7.38
C VAL A 279 12.45 -12.86 7.94
N ASN A 280 12.21 -11.70 8.56
CA ASN A 280 10.88 -11.34 9.07
C ASN A 280 10.02 -10.73 7.96
N LEU A 281 8.90 -11.36 7.64
CA LEU A 281 7.95 -10.88 6.64
C LEU A 281 6.69 -10.30 7.28
N LEU A 282 6.33 -9.12 6.82
CA LEU A 282 5.06 -8.46 7.13
C LEU A 282 4.06 -8.80 6.04
N LEU A 283 3.06 -9.61 6.38
CA LEU A 283 2.00 -10.02 5.47
C LEU A 283 0.78 -9.11 5.66
N ALA A 284 0.42 -8.36 4.63
CA ALA A 284 -0.80 -7.58 4.63
C ALA A 284 -2.02 -8.51 4.45
N LEU A 285 -2.93 -8.50 5.42
CA LEU A 285 -4.14 -9.32 5.45
C LEU A 285 -5.36 -8.40 5.41
N SER A 286 -6.22 -8.55 4.41
CA SER A 286 -7.46 -7.78 4.33
C SER A 286 -8.50 -8.31 5.31
N ASP A 287 -9.16 -7.40 6.04
CA ASP A 287 -10.35 -7.65 6.86
C ASP A 287 -11.61 -6.96 6.30
N ARG A 288 -11.54 -6.55 5.02
CA ARG A 288 -12.59 -5.80 4.33
C ARG A 288 -13.84 -6.63 4.13
N GLY A 289 -14.97 -6.13 4.64
CA GLY A 289 -16.30 -6.63 4.33
C GLY A 289 -16.88 -6.04 3.04
N LEU A 290 -17.99 -6.60 2.55
CA LEU A 290 -18.65 -6.18 1.29
C LEU A 290 -19.12 -4.72 1.30
N ASP A 291 -19.59 -4.21 2.45
CA ASP A 291 -20.09 -2.84 2.60
C ASP A 291 -19.09 -1.92 3.33
N ASP A 292 -17.82 -2.30 3.38
CA ASP A 292 -16.80 -1.57 4.11
C ASP A 292 -16.33 -0.33 3.33
N THR A 293 -16.50 0.84 3.95
CA THR A 293 -16.15 2.14 3.36
C THR A 293 -14.84 2.72 3.90
N ARG A 294 -14.14 2.03 4.83
CA ARG A 294 -12.82 2.44 5.29
C ARG A 294 -11.86 2.56 4.10
N ALA A 295 -10.92 3.48 4.17
CA ALA A 295 -9.85 3.52 3.17
C ALA A 295 -8.94 2.30 3.36
N ASN A 296 -8.55 2.05 4.60
CA ASN A 296 -7.67 0.97 4.97
C ASN A 296 -8.39 -0.02 5.90
N ALA A 297 -8.61 -1.21 5.38
CA ALA A 297 -9.27 -2.33 6.07
C ALA A 297 -8.34 -3.54 6.02
N MET A 298 -7.20 -3.41 6.73
CA MET A 298 -6.16 -4.42 6.73
C MET A 298 -5.51 -4.56 8.11
N THR A 299 -4.97 -5.74 8.35
CA THR A 299 -4.10 -6.05 9.50
C THR A 299 -2.77 -6.60 8.99
N ILE A 300 -1.75 -6.60 9.85
CA ILE A 300 -0.43 -7.09 9.49
C ILE A 300 -0.13 -8.35 10.31
N GLY A 301 0.16 -9.45 9.61
CA GLY A 301 0.71 -10.67 10.19
C GLY A 301 2.23 -10.69 10.08
N ASN A 302 2.92 -11.20 11.11
CA ASN A 302 4.36 -11.39 11.10
C ASN A 302 4.68 -12.88 10.90
N VAL A 303 5.65 -13.19 10.02
CA VAL A 303 6.11 -14.54 9.76
C VAL A 303 7.63 -14.54 9.63
N GLY A 304 8.33 -15.26 10.51
CA GLY A 304 9.74 -15.59 10.32
C GLY A 304 9.89 -16.70 9.28
N VAL A 305 10.84 -16.57 8.36
CA VAL A 305 11.09 -17.54 7.29
C VAL A 305 12.60 -17.78 7.18
N ASP A 306 13.01 -19.04 7.25
CA ASP A 306 14.38 -19.46 6.93
C ASP A 306 14.63 -19.33 5.42
N PRO A 307 15.47 -18.37 5.00
CA PRO A 307 15.71 -18.15 3.58
C PRO A 307 16.54 -19.27 2.92
N ALA A 308 17.23 -20.12 3.68
CA ALA A 308 18.04 -21.19 3.12
C ALA A 308 17.17 -22.38 2.69
N GLY A 309 16.16 -22.74 3.48
CA GLY A 309 15.32 -23.91 3.25
C GLY A 309 14.25 -23.74 2.17
N VAL A 310 13.81 -22.51 1.88
CA VAL A 310 12.61 -22.25 1.03
C VAL A 310 12.75 -22.67 -0.43
N THR A 311 13.98 -22.86 -0.93
CA THR A 311 14.22 -23.33 -2.30
C THR A 311 14.09 -24.84 -2.46
N SER A 312 14.03 -25.59 -1.34
CA SER A 312 13.90 -27.03 -1.28
C SER A 312 12.57 -27.52 -0.69
N ASP A 313 12.02 -26.79 0.30
CA ASP A 313 10.75 -27.12 0.97
C ASP A 313 10.02 -25.87 1.46
N LEU A 314 8.76 -25.71 1.07
CA LEU A 314 7.86 -24.64 1.47
C LEU A 314 6.81 -25.07 2.52
N SER A 315 6.86 -26.30 3.01
CA SER A 315 5.86 -26.84 3.94
C SER A 315 5.83 -26.09 5.26
N SER A 316 7.00 -25.76 5.81
CA SER A 316 7.17 -24.95 7.03
C SER A 316 6.64 -23.54 6.82
N THR A 317 7.04 -22.87 5.74
CA THR A 317 6.56 -21.52 5.36
C THR A 317 5.04 -21.48 5.21
N ARG A 318 4.45 -22.48 4.54
CA ARG A 318 2.99 -22.62 4.40
C ARG A 318 2.29 -22.75 5.74
N THR A 319 2.87 -23.49 6.68
CA THR A 319 2.34 -23.69 8.02
C THR A 319 2.43 -22.39 8.83
N SER A 320 3.57 -21.70 8.81
CA SER A 320 3.77 -20.40 9.48
C SER A 320 2.79 -19.33 9.00
N ILE A 321 2.58 -19.22 7.67
CA ILE A 321 1.57 -18.31 7.10
C ILE A 321 0.18 -18.63 7.63
N ARG A 322 -0.21 -19.91 7.64
CA ARG A 322 -1.54 -20.34 8.15
C ARG A 322 -1.71 -19.96 9.61
N THR A 323 -0.71 -20.23 10.42
CA THR A 323 -0.70 -19.89 11.86
C THR A 323 -0.81 -18.38 12.06
N ALA A 324 -0.05 -17.57 11.33
CA ALA A 324 -0.13 -16.11 11.40
C ALA A 324 -1.51 -15.57 11.02
N ILE A 325 -2.12 -16.11 9.95
CA ILE A 325 -3.48 -15.74 9.54
C ILE A 325 -4.51 -16.10 10.61
N GLN A 326 -4.39 -17.29 11.20
CA GLN A 326 -5.30 -17.76 12.26
C GLN A 326 -5.16 -16.94 13.54
N ALA A 327 -3.94 -16.64 13.97
CA ALA A 327 -3.67 -15.80 15.12
C ALA A 327 -4.31 -14.42 14.96
N ARG A 328 -4.15 -13.79 13.77
CA ARG A 328 -4.75 -12.47 13.51
C ARG A 328 -6.27 -12.44 13.46
N ARG A 329 -6.91 -13.56 13.16
CA ARG A 329 -8.38 -13.67 13.22
C ARG A 329 -8.91 -13.82 14.64
N GLN A 330 -8.08 -14.29 15.58
CA GLN A 330 -8.48 -14.58 16.96
C GLN A 330 -8.01 -13.52 17.95
N GLU A 331 -6.93 -12.83 17.67
CA GLU A 331 -6.34 -11.82 18.54
C GLU A 331 -6.82 -10.41 18.16
N VAL A 332 -7.16 -9.63 19.19
CA VAL A 332 -7.33 -8.19 19.04
C VAL A 332 -5.95 -7.59 18.80
N ASP A 333 -5.75 -6.91 17.67
CA ASP A 333 -4.50 -6.23 17.38
C ASP A 333 -4.22 -5.18 18.49
N GLU A 334 -3.21 -5.46 19.34
CA GLU A 334 -2.84 -4.56 20.42
C GLU A 334 -2.47 -3.16 19.90
N SER A 335 -1.90 -3.06 18.67
CA SER A 335 -1.60 -1.77 18.07
C SER A 335 -2.85 -0.97 17.73
N SER A 336 -3.95 -1.64 17.39
CA SER A 336 -5.24 -1.01 17.11
C SER A 336 -5.88 -0.39 18.38
N LEU A 337 -5.51 -0.88 19.57
CA LEU A 337 -6.01 -0.33 20.84
C LEU A 337 -5.60 1.13 21.04
N PHE A 338 -4.50 1.59 20.46
CA PHE A 338 -4.02 2.96 20.62
C PHE A 338 -4.57 3.93 19.58
N LEU A 339 -5.19 3.43 18.51
CA LEU A 339 -5.73 4.25 17.43
C LEU A 339 -6.71 5.36 17.89
N PRO A 340 -7.58 5.17 18.90
CA PRO A 340 -8.45 6.24 19.41
C PRO A 340 -7.71 7.45 19.98
N LEU A 341 -6.41 7.32 20.30
CA LEU A 341 -5.58 8.42 20.79
C LEU A 341 -5.03 9.30 19.66
N ILE A 342 -5.02 8.81 18.43
CA ILE A 342 -4.41 9.48 17.27
C ILE A 342 -4.85 10.95 17.11
N PRO A 343 -6.15 11.31 17.21
CA PRO A 343 -6.56 12.71 17.06
C PRO A 343 -5.96 13.65 18.09
N PHE A 344 -5.50 13.11 19.22
CA PHE A 344 -4.94 13.87 20.35
C PHE A 344 -3.40 13.89 20.35
N VAL A 345 -2.75 13.11 19.47
CA VAL A 345 -1.29 13.05 19.37
C VAL A 345 -0.79 14.25 18.57
N PRO A 346 0.16 15.04 19.10
CA PRO A 346 0.78 16.11 18.31
C PRO A 346 1.44 15.56 17.05
N ARG A 347 1.26 16.22 15.91
CA ARG A 347 1.79 15.79 14.60
C ARG A 347 3.27 15.44 14.62
N ARG A 348 4.09 16.20 15.38
CA ARG A 348 5.54 15.90 15.53
C ARG A 348 5.82 14.60 16.25
N ALA A 349 4.88 14.09 17.04
CA ALA A 349 5.02 12.79 17.70
C ALA A 349 4.54 11.64 16.80
N LEU A 350 3.64 11.89 15.85
CA LEU A 350 3.16 10.88 14.90
C LEU A 350 4.27 10.36 14.00
N THR A 351 5.17 11.21 13.51
CA THR A 351 6.33 10.79 12.71
C THR A 351 7.25 9.88 13.50
N ARG A 352 7.53 10.22 14.77
CA ARG A 352 8.37 9.39 15.66
C ARG A 352 7.73 8.04 15.98
N LEU A 353 6.41 8.01 16.14
CA LEU A 353 5.67 6.77 16.37
C LEU A 353 5.68 5.89 15.12
N SER A 354 5.48 6.46 13.94
CA SER A 354 5.59 5.73 12.67
C SER A 354 6.97 5.10 12.48
N ASP A 355 8.03 5.87 12.74
CA ASP A 355 9.41 5.39 12.63
C ASP A 355 9.72 4.28 13.65
N ALA A 356 9.19 4.40 14.89
CA ALA A 356 9.34 3.37 15.92
C ALA A 356 8.60 2.07 15.57
N PHE A 357 7.43 2.17 14.94
CA PHE A 357 6.68 1.00 14.48
C PHE A 357 7.41 0.21 13.39
N VAL A 358 8.02 0.92 12.44
CA VAL A 358 8.80 0.31 11.36
C VAL A 358 10.12 -0.25 11.89
N GLY A 359 10.78 0.46 12.81
CA GLY A 359 12.09 0.06 13.36
C GLY A 359 12.04 -1.12 14.35
N ALA A 360 10.90 -1.33 15.03
CA ALA A 360 10.76 -2.41 16.02
C ALA A 360 10.73 -3.82 15.43
N ALA A 361 10.51 -3.96 14.12
CA ALA A 361 10.33 -5.26 13.46
C ALA A 361 11.64 -5.87 12.90
N GLY A 362 12.81 -5.28 13.12
CA GLY A 362 14.11 -5.83 12.69
C GLY A 362 14.21 -6.03 11.18
N LEU A 363 14.39 -4.96 10.40
CA LEU A 363 14.57 -4.99 8.94
C LEU A 363 13.49 -5.81 8.19
N PRO A 364 12.19 -5.57 8.42
CA PRO A 364 11.16 -6.43 7.86
C PRO A 364 11.08 -6.31 6.34
N VAL A 365 10.59 -7.38 5.70
CA VAL A 365 10.20 -7.41 4.29
C VAL A 365 8.68 -7.37 4.20
N SER A 366 8.13 -6.34 3.58
CA SER A 366 6.67 -6.26 3.35
C SER A 366 6.27 -7.10 2.15
N CYS A 367 5.30 -7.98 2.33
CA CYS A 367 4.84 -8.89 1.29
C CYS A 367 3.31 -8.91 1.23
N SER A 368 2.75 -8.30 0.18
CA SER A 368 1.31 -8.21 -0.05
C SER A 368 0.89 -9.12 -1.19
N ASN A 369 -0.05 -10.03 -0.92
CA ASN A 369 -0.62 -10.91 -1.93
C ASN A 369 -2.08 -10.52 -2.18
N MET A 370 -2.39 -10.02 -3.39
CA MET A 370 -3.74 -9.62 -3.81
C MET A 370 -4.59 -10.82 -4.29
N GLY A 371 -3.97 -12.01 -4.40
CA GLY A 371 -4.66 -13.22 -4.84
C GLY A 371 -5.05 -13.21 -6.31
N GLU A 372 -6.10 -13.95 -6.65
CA GLU A 372 -6.69 -13.99 -7.99
C GLU A 372 -7.54 -12.74 -8.22
N LEU A 373 -7.27 -11.99 -9.28
CA LEU A 373 -7.98 -10.77 -9.64
C LEU A 373 -9.10 -11.06 -10.65
N ASP A 374 -10.23 -10.36 -10.52
CA ASP A 374 -11.31 -10.39 -11.52
C ASP A 374 -10.74 -9.95 -12.88
N PRO A 375 -11.02 -10.67 -13.99
CA PRO A 375 -10.57 -10.29 -15.34
C PRO A 375 -10.89 -8.85 -15.73
N ALA A 376 -11.96 -8.24 -15.20
CA ALA A 376 -12.27 -6.84 -15.44
C ALA A 376 -11.17 -5.89 -14.95
N PHE A 377 -10.28 -6.33 -14.06
CA PHE A 377 -9.15 -5.54 -13.60
C PHE A 377 -8.11 -5.29 -14.71
N SER A 378 -8.02 -6.15 -15.75
CA SER A 378 -7.16 -5.91 -16.92
C SER A 378 -7.73 -4.92 -17.93
N ARG A 379 -9.03 -4.57 -17.84
CA ARG A 379 -9.80 -3.95 -18.93
C ARG A 379 -10.06 -2.47 -18.72
N ALA A 380 -9.02 -1.67 -18.53
CA ALA A 380 -9.21 -0.23 -18.34
C ALA A 380 -9.73 0.46 -19.62
N ASP A 381 -9.37 -0.03 -20.82
CA ASP A 381 -9.88 0.46 -22.10
C ASP A 381 -10.98 -0.43 -22.73
N GLY A 382 -11.42 -1.46 -21.97
CA GLY A 382 -12.41 -2.46 -22.42
C GLY A 382 -11.79 -3.71 -23.03
N THR A 383 -10.50 -3.70 -23.38
CA THR A 383 -9.72 -4.88 -23.83
C THR A 383 -8.84 -5.42 -22.71
N ASP A 384 -8.36 -6.65 -22.84
CA ASP A 384 -7.45 -7.23 -21.84
C ASP A 384 -6.02 -6.70 -22.07
N ALA A 385 -5.41 -6.13 -21.03
CA ALA A 385 -4.00 -5.82 -21.02
C ALA A 385 -3.17 -7.11 -20.88
N GLU A 386 -2.10 -7.24 -21.64
CA GLU A 386 -1.20 -8.40 -21.60
C GLU A 386 -0.42 -8.49 -20.30
N PHE A 387 -0.12 -7.33 -19.68
CA PHE A 387 0.57 -7.29 -18.41
C PHE A 387 -0.09 -6.25 -17.50
N VAL A 388 -0.34 -6.64 -16.24
CA VAL A 388 -0.85 -5.75 -15.21
C VAL A 388 -0.05 -5.96 -13.94
N VAL A 389 0.41 -4.87 -13.33
CA VAL A 389 1.14 -4.91 -12.07
C VAL A 389 0.72 -3.76 -11.15
N MET A 390 0.66 -4.05 -9.87
CA MET A 390 0.45 -3.06 -8.80
C MET A 390 1.72 -2.90 -8.00
N ARG A 391 2.06 -1.65 -7.62
CA ARG A 391 3.18 -1.38 -6.73
C ARG A 391 2.84 -0.31 -5.69
N GLY A 392 3.47 -0.38 -4.52
CA GLY A 392 3.54 0.72 -3.58
C GLY A 392 4.68 1.67 -3.98
N VAL A 393 4.47 2.96 -3.82
CA VAL A 393 5.48 3.99 -4.07
C VAL A 393 5.47 4.99 -2.93
N ASP A 394 6.64 5.28 -2.38
CA ASP A 394 6.83 6.37 -1.41
C ASP A 394 7.39 7.60 -2.13
N GLN A 395 6.71 8.74 -2.00
CA GLN A 395 7.21 10.04 -2.47
C GLN A 395 8.04 10.73 -1.39
N ASN A 396 8.97 11.59 -1.83
CA ASN A 396 9.79 12.43 -0.95
C ASN A 396 10.61 11.63 0.08
N VAL A 397 11.10 10.46 -0.30
CA VAL A 397 11.94 9.64 0.57
C VAL A 397 13.30 10.33 0.76
N ILE A 398 13.64 10.62 2.02
CA ILE A 398 14.92 11.25 2.36
C ILE A 398 15.95 10.13 2.61
N GLU A 399 17.12 10.22 1.96
CA GLU A 399 18.16 9.20 2.02
C GLU A 399 18.56 8.86 3.47
N ARG A 400 18.78 9.86 4.31
CA ARG A 400 19.10 9.66 5.73
C ARG A 400 18.04 8.86 6.47
N GLU A 401 16.75 9.05 6.14
CA GLU A 401 15.65 8.35 6.81
C GLU A 401 15.59 6.88 6.39
N ILE A 402 15.70 6.60 5.08
CA ILE A 402 15.68 5.22 4.58
C ILE A 402 16.93 4.44 5.01
N VAL A 403 18.09 5.10 5.07
CA VAL A 403 19.33 4.49 5.60
C VAL A 403 19.19 4.19 7.09
N ARG A 404 18.64 5.12 7.89
CA ARG A 404 18.38 4.88 9.33
C ARG A 404 17.39 3.76 9.56
N ALA A 405 16.39 3.59 8.68
CA ALA A 405 15.45 2.47 8.72
C ALA A 405 16.07 1.14 8.27
N GLY A 406 17.36 1.10 7.91
CA GLY A 406 18.02 -0.10 7.42
C GLY A 406 17.60 -0.50 6.01
N GLY A 407 17.17 0.45 5.21
CA GLY A 407 16.69 0.22 3.85
C GLY A 407 15.21 -0.11 3.76
N HIS A 408 14.80 -0.63 2.59
CA HIS A 408 13.40 -0.91 2.26
C HIS A 408 13.29 -2.12 1.34
N LEU A 409 12.32 -3.00 1.58
CA LEU A 409 11.95 -4.07 0.65
C LEU A 409 10.45 -4.34 0.75
N VAL A 410 9.73 -4.09 -0.33
CA VAL A 410 8.28 -4.30 -0.45
C VAL A 410 7.99 -5.07 -1.71
N LEU A 411 7.17 -6.10 -1.57
CA LEU A 411 6.63 -6.88 -2.68
C LEU A 411 5.11 -6.79 -2.69
N VAL A 412 4.54 -6.60 -3.88
CA VAL A 412 3.09 -6.70 -4.10
C VAL A 412 2.88 -7.67 -5.26
N SER A 413 2.03 -8.66 -5.08
CA SER A 413 1.76 -9.69 -6.10
C SER A 413 0.27 -9.86 -6.35
N GLY A 414 -0.08 -10.18 -7.59
CA GLY A 414 -1.43 -10.55 -8.02
C GLY A 414 -1.40 -11.58 -9.14
N ARG A 415 -2.51 -12.31 -9.31
CA ARG A 415 -2.72 -13.28 -10.40
C ARG A 415 -3.75 -12.72 -11.37
N LEU A 416 -3.41 -12.61 -12.63
CA LEU A 416 -4.30 -12.11 -13.67
C LEU A 416 -3.84 -12.56 -15.06
N GLY A 417 -4.78 -12.95 -15.91
CA GLY A 417 -4.49 -13.25 -17.32
C GLY A 417 -3.42 -14.34 -17.52
N GLY A 418 -3.43 -15.40 -16.71
CA GLY A 418 -2.44 -16.49 -16.81
C GLY A 418 -1.04 -16.12 -16.30
N LYS A 419 -0.87 -14.99 -15.61
CA LYS A 419 0.42 -14.54 -15.08
C LYS A 419 0.36 -14.26 -13.58
N ILE A 420 1.48 -14.50 -12.91
CA ILE A 420 1.80 -13.90 -11.61
C ILE A 420 2.57 -12.64 -11.88
N SER A 421 2.08 -11.50 -11.42
CA SER A 421 2.83 -10.26 -11.38
C SER A 421 3.36 -10.01 -9.98
N ILE A 422 4.63 -9.58 -9.86
CA ILE A 422 5.27 -9.22 -8.60
C ILE A 422 5.99 -7.89 -8.83
N SER A 423 5.58 -6.85 -8.13
CA SER A 423 6.41 -5.65 -8.04
C SER A 423 7.40 -5.81 -6.89
N VAL A 424 8.62 -5.39 -7.10
CA VAL A 424 9.67 -5.35 -6.09
C VAL A 424 10.18 -3.92 -5.97
N VAL A 425 10.05 -3.34 -4.80
CA VAL A 425 10.57 -2.01 -4.46
C VAL A 425 11.63 -2.20 -3.40
N GLY A 426 12.87 -1.84 -3.69
CA GLY A 426 13.99 -2.18 -2.81
C GLY A 426 15.06 -1.10 -2.72
N TYR A 427 15.58 -0.88 -1.51
CA TYR A 427 16.71 -0.01 -1.20
C TYR A 427 17.58 -0.67 -0.14
N GLN A 428 18.86 -0.82 -0.42
CA GLN A 428 19.84 -1.37 0.53
C GLN A 428 20.90 -0.31 0.84
N PRO A 429 21.10 0.09 2.10
CA PRO A 429 22.15 1.01 2.49
C PRO A 429 23.53 0.50 2.06
N GLY A 430 24.39 1.41 1.59
CA GLY A 430 25.75 1.06 1.19
C GLY A 430 25.92 0.43 -0.20
N THR A 431 24.84 0.29 -0.97
CA THR A 431 24.88 -0.20 -2.35
C THR A 431 24.51 0.87 -3.36
N GLU A 432 24.82 0.63 -4.64
CA GLU A 432 24.32 1.44 -5.73
C GLU A 432 22.89 1.03 -6.06
N ASN A 433 21.92 1.67 -5.44
CA ASN A 433 20.49 1.37 -5.57
C ASN A 433 19.96 1.73 -6.97
N THR A 434 20.19 0.88 -7.96
CA THR A 434 19.71 1.01 -9.33
C THR A 434 18.65 -0.03 -9.68
N LYS A 435 17.84 0.23 -10.71
CA LYS A 435 16.88 -0.76 -11.22
C LYS A 435 17.60 -2.02 -11.75
N ASP A 436 18.76 -1.85 -12.40
CA ASP A 436 19.52 -2.96 -12.95
C ASP A 436 20.08 -3.87 -11.85
N TRP A 437 20.57 -3.29 -10.76
CA TRP A 437 20.95 -4.07 -9.56
C TRP A 437 19.77 -4.88 -9.03
N LEU A 438 18.59 -4.25 -8.88
CA LEU A 438 17.40 -4.92 -8.37
C LEU A 438 16.86 -6.00 -9.33
N ARG A 439 16.92 -5.75 -10.65
CA ARG A 439 16.61 -6.75 -11.70
C ARG A 439 17.54 -7.95 -11.61
N GLY A 440 18.83 -7.70 -11.43
CA GLY A 440 19.84 -8.77 -11.26
C GLY A 440 19.51 -9.66 -10.06
N LEU A 441 19.21 -9.05 -8.91
CA LEU A 441 18.81 -9.79 -7.70
C LEU A 441 17.53 -10.60 -7.91
N ALA A 442 16.49 -10.01 -8.48
CA ALA A 442 15.22 -10.69 -8.71
C ALA A 442 15.37 -11.85 -9.70
N THR A 443 16.13 -11.66 -10.79
CA THR A 443 16.42 -12.72 -11.77
C THR A 443 17.19 -13.87 -11.14
N GLN A 444 18.17 -13.57 -10.30
CA GLN A 444 18.95 -14.58 -9.59
C GLN A 444 18.06 -15.40 -8.65
N VAL A 445 17.17 -14.75 -7.88
CA VAL A 445 16.26 -15.45 -6.99
C VAL A 445 15.22 -16.27 -7.77
N LEU A 446 14.71 -15.79 -8.90
CA LEU A 446 13.88 -16.61 -9.79
C LEU A 446 14.60 -17.89 -10.20
N GLY A 447 15.87 -17.79 -10.61
CA GLY A 447 16.70 -18.93 -10.98
C GLY A 447 16.90 -19.95 -9.85
N GLU A 448 17.01 -19.49 -8.59
CA GLU A 448 17.08 -20.38 -7.42
C GLU A 448 15.81 -21.20 -7.21
N PHE A 449 14.68 -20.67 -7.62
CA PHE A 449 13.40 -21.40 -7.64
C PHE A 449 13.15 -22.12 -8.98
N GLU A 450 14.13 -22.21 -9.87
CA GLU A 450 13.96 -22.80 -11.22
C GLU A 450 12.79 -22.16 -12.00
N LEU A 451 12.58 -20.87 -11.79
CA LEU A 451 11.57 -20.08 -12.48
C LEU A 451 12.20 -19.19 -13.54
N THR A 452 11.48 -18.98 -14.61
CA THR A 452 11.79 -18.00 -15.64
C THR A 452 10.69 -16.96 -15.72
N GLY A 453 11.05 -15.71 -15.93
CA GLY A 453 10.07 -14.62 -16.01
C GLY A 453 10.64 -13.41 -16.72
N MET A 454 9.72 -12.54 -17.13
CA MET A 454 10.09 -11.22 -17.67
C MET A 454 10.28 -10.27 -16.50
N VAL A 455 11.40 -9.53 -16.49
CA VAL A 455 11.70 -8.50 -15.48
C VAL A 455 11.88 -7.16 -16.17
N ILE A 456 11.04 -6.17 -15.82
CA ILE A 456 11.02 -4.83 -16.42
C ILE A 456 11.52 -3.79 -15.42
#